data_6f9930227ca670e432bce1ae82f7c12b
#
_entry.id   6f9930227ca670e432bce1ae82f7c12b
#
_cell.length_a   1.000
_cell.length_b   1.000
_cell.length_c   1.000
_cell.angle_alpha   90.00
_cell.angle_beta   90.00
_cell.angle_gamma   90.00
#
_symmetry.space_group_name_H-M   'P 1'
#
loop_
_entity.id
_entity.type
_entity.pdbx_description
1 polymer ?
#
loop_
_entity_poly.entity_id
_entity_poly.type
_entity_poly.pdbx_seq_one_letter_code
_entity_poly.pdbx_strand_id
1 'polypeptide(L)'
;MYIPDNFIDRLLSAVNIVEVIQKRRQVERRGGAYMAKCPFHKGGEENNASMKIYEETGTYHCFTCKETGNAISFLKKHDNLDFLEAVELLASYVGMEIPKQEKSEAVVKSTNINNRAAEIFYNQLKEEHSKQTILYLKDRGISGETAKFFNLGYSNARNPS
;
A
#
# COMPACT_ATOMS: atom_id res chain seq x y z
N MET A 1 -4.83 8.66 -0.84
CA MET A 1 -6.05 8.46 -1.65
C MET A 1 -6.57 7.06 -1.37
N TYR A 2 -7.86 6.89 -1.08
CA TYR A 2 -8.46 5.56 -0.86
C TYR A 2 -9.09 5.09 -2.17
N ILE A 3 -8.75 3.89 -2.60
CA ILE A 3 -9.35 3.25 -3.78
C ILE A 3 -10.25 2.13 -3.27
N PRO A 4 -11.55 2.12 -3.63
CA PRO A 4 -12.46 1.06 -3.20
C PRO A 4 -12.07 -0.31 -3.73
N ASP A 5 -12.23 -1.36 -2.92
CA ASP A 5 -11.90 -2.73 -3.31
C ASP A 5 -12.68 -3.18 -4.56
N ASN A 6 -13.97 -2.81 -4.65
CA ASN A 6 -14.79 -3.11 -5.83
C ASN A 6 -14.28 -2.46 -7.13
N PHE A 7 -13.55 -1.32 -7.04
CA PHE A 7 -12.90 -0.74 -8.19
C PHE A 7 -11.69 -1.57 -8.62
N ILE A 8 -10.89 -2.03 -7.66
CA ILE A 8 -9.71 -2.88 -7.91
C ILE A 8 -10.14 -4.18 -8.58
N ASP A 9 -11.20 -4.83 -8.09
CA ASP A 9 -11.72 -6.08 -8.69
C ASP A 9 -12.18 -5.86 -10.13
N ARG A 10 -12.91 -4.77 -10.39
CA ARG A 10 -13.35 -4.41 -11.74
C ARG A 10 -12.16 -4.09 -12.67
N LEU A 11 -11.18 -3.36 -12.17
CA LEU A 11 -9.96 -3.02 -12.91
C LEU A 11 -9.20 -4.29 -13.30
N LEU A 12 -8.95 -5.19 -12.33
CA LEU A 12 -8.25 -6.45 -12.59
C LEU A 12 -9.00 -7.36 -13.55
N SER A 13 -10.33 -7.34 -13.52
CA SER A 13 -11.17 -8.09 -14.47
C SER A 13 -11.16 -7.50 -15.87
N ALA A 14 -10.97 -6.19 -16.01
CA ALA A 14 -10.92 -5.50 -17.30
C ALA A 14 -9.54 -5.55 -17.96
N VAL A 15 -8.48 -5.73 -17.15
CA VAL A 15 -7.09 -5.73 -17.62
C VAL A 15 -6.67 -7.10 -18.11
N ASN A 16 -6.16 -7.18 -19.34
CA ASN A 16 -5.49 -8.38 -19.82
C ASN A 16 -4.04 -8.41 -19.31
N ILE A 17 -3.75 -9.31 -18.36
CA ILE A 17 -2.41 -9.46 -17.77
C ILE A 17 -1.34 -9.83 -18.81
N VAL A 18 -1.71 -10.56 -19.86
CA VAL A 18 -0.77 -10.94 -20.93
C VAL A 18 -0.27 -9.69 -21.64
N GLU A 19 -1.15 -8.76 -21.98
CA GLU A 19 -0.77 -7.49 -22.62
C GLU A 19 0.10 -6.62 -21.72
N VAL A 20 -0.22 -6.57 -20.42
CA VAL A 20 0.57 -5.81 -19.42
C VAL A 20 2.01 -6.33 -19.37
N ILE A 21 2.17 -7.66 -19.36
CA ILE A 21 3.49 -8.30 -19.32
C ILE A 21 4.18 -8.17 -20.69
N GLN A 22 3.49 -8.31 -21.81
CA GLN A 22 4.04 -8.18 -23.16
C GLN A 22 4.67 -6.80 -23.43
N LYS A 23 4.14 -5.74 -22.83
CA LYS A 23 4.72 -4.40 -22.94
C LYS A 23 6.12 -4.29 -22.30
N ARG A 24 6.53 -5.27 -21.50
CA ARG A 24 7.77 -5.26 -20.70
C ARG A 24 8.68 -6.44 -20.94
N ARG A 25 8.10 -7.59 -21.31
CA ARG A 25 8.80 -8.86 -21.50
C ARG A 25 8.24 -9.58 -22.71
N GLN A 26 9.10 -10.32 -23.39
CA GLN A 26 8.66 -11.20 -24.46
C GLN A 26 7.81 -12.33 -23.87
N VAL A 27 6.57 -12.47 -24.35
CA VAL A 27 5.66 -13.54 -23.99
C VAL A 27 5.52 -14.50 -25.17
N GLU A 28 5.69 -15.78 -24.91
CA GLU A 28 5.56 -16.83 -25.91
C GLU A 28 4.35 -17.71 -25.56
N ARG A 29 3.69 -18.24 -26.58
CA ARG A 29 2.63 -19.24 -26.39
C ARG A 29 3.20 -20.62 -26.58
N ARG A 30 3.19 -21.42 -25.50
CA ARG A 30 3.69 -22.80 -25.50
C ARG A 30 2.60 -23.76 -25.00
N GLY A 31 2.16 -24.72 -25.85
CA GLY A 31 1.17 -25.71 -25.45
C GLY A 31 -0.16 -25.13 -24.93
N GLY A 32 -0.60 -24.00 -25.49
CA GLY A 32 -1.83 -23.31 -25.03
C GLY A 32 -1.66 -22.38 -23.83
N ALA A 33 -0.47 -22.33 -23.22
CA ALA A 33 -0.16 -21.44 -22.10
C ALA A 33 0.73 -20.27 -22.53
N TYR A 34 0.56 -19.11 -21.91
CA TYR A 34 1.46 -17.97 -22.04
C TYR A 34 2.63 -18.11 -21.08
N MET A 35 3.84 -18.01 -21.62
CA MET A 35 5.09 -18.16 -20.86
C MET A 35 6.00 -16.96 -21.11
N ALA A 36 6.71 -16.50 -20.07
CA ALA A 36 7.71 -15.45 -20.16
C ALA A 36 8.93 -15.76 -19.30
N LYS A 37 10.05 -15.13 -19.61
CA LYS A 37 11.21 -15.10 -18.71
C LYS A 37 10.87 -14.26 -17.50
N CYS A 38 11.09 -14.82 -16.29
CA CYS A 38 10.75 -14.14 -15.05
C CYS A 38 11.72 -12.97 -14.77
N PRO A 39 11.24 -11.75 -14.56
CA PRO A 39 12.12 -10.62 -14.26
C PRO A 39 12.61 -10.57 -12.81
N PHE A 40 12.04 -11.38 -11.92
CA PHE A 40 12.22 -11.25 -10.47
C PHE A 40 13.35 -12.10 -9.89
N HIS A 41 14.06 -12.87 -10.73
CA HIS A 41 15.26 -13.57 -10.32
C HIS A 41 16.32 -13.55 -11.44
N LYS A 42 17.57 -13.76 -11.08
CA LYS A 42 18.73 -13.72 -11.99
C LYS A 42 18.77 -12.49 -12.91
N GLY A 43 18.32 -11.35 -12.40
CA GLY A 43 18.25 -10.12 -13.21
C GLY A 43 17.30 -10.19 -14.41
N GLY A 44 16.42 -11.21 -14.48
CA GLY A 44 15.54 -11.42 -15.62
C GLY A 44 16.22 -12.10 -16.82
N GLU A 45 17.48 -12.54 -16.66
CA GLU A 45 18.27 -13.22 -17.67
C GLU A 45 18.30 -14.73 -17.41
N GLU A 46 17.27 -15.42 -17.85
CA GLU A 46 17.21 -16.87 -17.81
C GLU A 46 17.15 -17.44 -19.24
N ASN A 47 17.67 -18.66 -19.43
CA ASN A 47 17.68 -19.29 -20.75
C ASN A 47 16.28 -19.71 -21.20
N ASN A 48 15.45 -20.17 -20.27
CA ASN A 48 14.11 -20.69 -20.56
C ASN A 48 13.05 -19.87 -19.81
N ALA A 49 11.88 -19.70 -20.44
CA ALA A 49 10.73 -19.08 -19.81
C ALA A 49 10.24 -19.92 -18.62
N SER A 50 10.26 -19.37 -17.42
CA SER A 50 9.86 -20.03 -16.18
C SER A 50 8.60 -19.44 -15.54
N MET A 51 8.12 -18.32 -16.04
CA MET A 51 6.91 -17.65 -15.55
C MET A 51 5.74 -17.98 -16.47
N LYS A 52 4.73 -18.66 -15.92
CA LYS A 52 3.46 -18.92 -16.59
C LYS A 52 2.47 -17.81 -16.26
N ILE A 53 1.73 -17.39 -17.28
CA ILE A 53 0.71 -16.35 -17.18
C ILE A 53 -0.65 -17.02 -17.44
N TYR A 54 -1.58 -16.80 -16.51
CA TYR A 54 -2.93 -17.33 -16.54
C TYR A 54 -3.88 -16.20 -16.92
N GLU A 55 -4.23 -16.14 -18.21
CA GLU A 55 -5.08 -15.07 -18.74
C GLU A 55 -6.47 -15.06 -18.10
N GLU A 56 -7.07 -16.24 -17.91
CA GLU A 56 -8.41 -16.39 -17.35
C GLU A 56 -8.55 -15.86 -15.91
N THR A 57 -7.50 -16.05 -15.11
CA THR A 57 -7.50 -15.62 -13.70
C THR A 57 -6.78 -14.29 -13.49
N GLY A 58 -6.18 -13.71 -14.53
CA GLY A 58 -5.42 -12.47 -14.44
C GLY A 58 -4.18 -12.56 -13.55
N THR A 59 -3.58 -13.77 -13.44
CA THR A 59 -2.46 -14.03 -12.54
C THR A 59 -1.22 -14.57 -13.25
N TYR A 60 -0.08 -14.49 -12.60
CA TYR A 60 1.16 -15.14 -13.04
C TYR A 60 1.79 -15.97 -11.91
N HIS A 61 2.57 -16.98 -12.30
CA HIS A 61 3.36 -17.79 -11.36
C HIS A 61 4.69 -18.16 -11.99
N CYS A 62 5.80 -17.90 -11.28
CA CYS A 62 7.13 -18.37 -11.66
C CYS A 62 7.45 -19.69 -10.98
N PHE A 63 7.75 -20.72 -11.76
CA PHE A 63 8.09 -22.05 -11.22
C PHE A 63 9.48 -22.11 -10.57
N THR A 64 10.37 -21.17 -10.91
CA THR A 64 11.74 -21.11 -10.37
C THR A 64 11.80 -20.39 -9.02
N CYS A 65 11.39 -19.12 -8.95
CA CYS A 65 11.47 -18.33 -7.71
C CYS A 65 10.18 -18.33 -6.89
N LYS A 66 9.13 -19.01 -7.37
CA LYS A 66 7.81 -19.09 -6.73
C LYS A 66 7.07 -17.75 -6.62
N GLU A 67 7.53 -16.75 -7.31
CA GLU A 67 6.86 -15.45 -7.36
C GLU A 67 5.51 -15.60 -8.04
N THR A 68 4.48 -15.04 -7.43
CA THR A 68 3.09 -15.06 -7.93
C THR A 68 2.41 -13.73 -7.69
N GLY A 69 1.43 -13.41 -8.50
CA GLY A 69 0.66 -12.17 -8.35
C GLY A 69 -0.27 -11.89 -9.52
N ASN A 70 -0.86 -10.70 -9.49
CA ASN A 70 -1.71 -10.14 -10.53
C ASN A 70 -1.00 -9.00 -11.28
N ALA A 71 -1.69 -8.31 -12.18
CA ALA A 71 -1.12 -7.20 -12.95
C ALA A 71 -0.58 -6.06 -12.07
N ILE A 72 -1.26 -5.73 -10.95
CA ILE A 72 -0.81 -4.70 -10.01
C ILE A 72 0.50 -5.13 -9.34
N SER A 73 0.56 -6.37 -8.81
CA SER A 73 1.76 -6.92 -8.16
C SER A 73 2.94 -6.96 -9.12
N PHE A 74 2.69 -7.30 -10.39
CA PHE A 74 3.70 -7.32 -11.42
C PHE A 74 4.31 -5.94 -11.65
N LEU A 75 3.47 -4.91 -11.84
CA LEU A 75 3.92 -3.54 -12.07
C LEU A 75 4.68 -2.98 -10.87
N LYS A 76 4.17 -3.19 -9.67
CA LYS A 76 4.84 -2.76 -8.43
C LYS A 76 6.27 -3.30 -8.34
N LYS A 77 6.47 -4.57 -8.65
CA LYS A 77 7.79 -5.21 -8.54
C LYS A 77 8.69 -4.97 -9.76
N HIS A 78 8.12 -4.98 -10.97
CA HIS A 78 8.89 -4.84 -12.20
C HIS A 78 9.29 -3.38 -12.46
N ASP A 79 8.33 -2.46 -12.36
CA ASP A 79 8.52 -1.04 -12.66
C ASP A 79 8.86 -0.23 -11.40
N ASN A 80 8.93 -0.88 -10.22
CA ASN A 80 9.14 -0.27 -8.90
C ASN A 80 8.13 0.83 -8.57
N LEU A 81 6.88 0.62 -8.99
CA LEU A 81 5.77 1.53 -8.74
C LEU A 81 5.15 1.29 -7.36
N ASP A 82 4.59 2.33 -6.78
CA ASP A 82 3.71 2.16 -5.63
C ASP A 82 2.35 1.58 -6.05
N PHE A 83 1.47 1.32 -5.07
CA PHE A 83 0.16 0.73 -5.36
C PHE A 83 -0.72 1.67 -6.19
N LEU A 84 -0.71 2.96 -5.86
CA LEU A 84 -1.53 3.95 -6.53
C LEU A 84 -1.08 4.16 -7.97
N GLU A 85 0.22 4.33 -8.19
CA GLU A 85 0.82 4.47 -9.53
C GLU A 85 0.52 3.26 -10.42
N ALA A 86 0.61 2.04 -9.87
CA ALA A 86 0.29 0.82 -10.62
C ALA A 86 -1.19 0.76 -11.00
N VAL A 87 -2.09 1.17 -10.11
CA VAL A 87 -3.54 1.23 -10.39
C VAL A 87 -3.85 2.32 -11.42
N GLU A 88 -3.26 3.50 -11.30
CA GLU A 88 -3.42 4.60 -12.25
C GLU A 88 -2.97 4.20 -13.66
N LEU A 89 -1.83 3.54 -13.75
CA LEU A 89 -1.30 3.04 -15.01
C LEU A 89 -2.23 2.00 -15.65
N LEU A 90 -2.71 1.01 -14.87
CA LEU A 90 -3.64 0.00 -15.37
C LEU A 90 -4.99 0.60 -15.77
N ALA A 91 -5.52 1.54 -14.98
CA ALA A 91 -6.75 2.25 -15.29
C ALA A 91 -6.64 3.01 -16.61
N SER A 92 -5.49 3.63 -16.88
CA SER A 92 -5.24 4.30 -18.16
C SER A 92 -5.24 3.34 -19.35
N TYR A 93 -4.79 2.09 -19.19
CA TYR A 93 -4.77 1.09 -20.26
C TYR A 93 -6.17 0.65 -20.68
N VAL A 94 -7.11 0.63 -19.74
CA VAL A 94 -8.50 0.19 -20.00
C VAL A 94 -9.49 1.35 -20.07
N GLY A 95 -9.02 2.61 -19.98
CA GLY A 95 -9.86 3.80 -20.04
C GLY A 95 -10.81 3.95 -18.83
N MET A 96 -10.45 3.39 -17.67
CA MET A 96 -11.24 3.51 -16.46
C MET A 96 -10.82 4.74 -15.65
N GLU A 97 -11.78 5.55 -15.25
CA GLU A 97 -11.54 6.65 -14.31
C GLU A 97 -11.51 6.14 -12.88
N ILE A 98 -10.46 6.51 -12.14
CA ILE A 98 -10.36 6.19 -10.73
C ILE A 98 -11.37 7.05 -9.96
N PRO A 99 -12.30 6.44 -9.20
CA PRO A 99 -13.26 7.20 -8.43
C PRO A 99 -12.53 8.06 -7.40
N LYS A 100 -12.63 9.37 -7.53
CA LYS A 100 -12.19 10.32 -6.51
C LYS A 100 -13.14 10.18 -5.33
N GLN A 101 -12.86 9.26 -4.42
CA GLN A 101 -13.61 9.28 -3.16
C GLN A 101 -13.17 10.48 -2.35
N GLU A 102 -14.04 11.45 -2.24
CA GLU A 102 -14.03 12.35 -1.10
C GLU A 102 -14.12 11.48 0.15
N LYS A 103 -13.20 11.71 1.10
CA LYS A 103 -13.25 11.00 2.40
C LYS A 103 -14.67 11.13 2.90
N SER A 104 -15.37 10.05 3.17
CA SER A 104 -16.74 10.13 3.69
C SER A 104 -16.75 11.05 4.91
N GLU A 105 -17.80 11.85 5.08
CA GLU A 105 -17.92 12.77 6.22
C GLU A 105 -17.66 12.07 7.56
N ALA A 106 -18.03 10.79 7.67
CA ALA A 106 -17.76 9.95 8.83
C ALA A 106 -16.25 9.74 9.08
N VAL A 107 -15.45 9.49 8.03
CA VAL A 107 -13.99 9.33 8.15
C VAL A 107 -13.33 10.66 8.49
N VAL A 108 -13.75 11.76 7.86
CA VAL A 108 -13.25 13.09 8.18
C VAL A 108 -13.59 13.46 9.63
N LYS A 109 -14.81 13.18 10.07
CA LYS A 109 -15.26 13.44 11.44
C LYS A 109 -14.47 12.60 12.46
N SER A 110 -14.26 11.31 12.20
CA SER A 110 -13.46 10.42 13.05
C SER A 110 -12.00 10.86 13.14
N THR A 111 -11.38 11.23 12.02
CA THR A 111 -10.00 11.74 11.99
C THR A 111 -9.89 13.06 12.77
N ASN A 112 -10.85 13.95 12.64
CA ASN A 112 -10.88 15.21 13.38
C ASN A 112 -11.04 15.01 14.89
N ILE A 113 -11.86 14.04 15.32
CA ILE A 113 -12.02 13.69 16.74
C ILE A 113 -10.71 13.14 17.30
N ASN A 114 -10.06 12.22 16.59
CA ASN A 114 -8.80 11.63 17.02
C ASN A 114 -7.67 12.67 17.11
N ASN A 115 -7.56 13.57 16.13
CA ASN A 115 -6.58 14.66 16.15
C ASN A 115 -6.83 15.60 17.32
N ARG A 116 -8.09 15.94 17.58
CA ARG A 116 -8.47 16.80 18.73
C ARG A 116 -8.17 16.12 20.06
N ALA A 117 -8.44 14.83 20.20
CA ALA A 117 -8.08 14.06 21.38
C ALA A 117 -6.55 14.03 21.59
N ALA A 118 -5.77 13.80 20.54
CA ALA A 118 -4.32 13.83 20.60
C ALA A 118 -3.76 15.19 21.04
N GLU A 119 -4.34 16.29 20.54
CA GLU A 119 -3.99 17.67 20.98
C GLU A 119 -4.28 17.89 22.46
N ILE A 120 -5.46 17.43 22.95
CA ILE A 120 -5.83 17.55 24.36
C ILE A 120 -4.82 16.80 25.23
N PHE A 121 -4.52 15.53 24.91
CA PHE A 121 -3.55 14.74 25.67
C PHE A 121 -2.13 15.31 25.62
N TYR A 122 -1.71 15.84 24.49
CA TYR A 122 -0.42 16.52 24.34
C TYR A 122 -0.34 17.78 25.21
N ASN A 123 -1.41 18.56 25.27
CA ASN A 123 -1.47 19.76 26.11
C ASN A 123 -1.49 19.39 27.60
N GLN A 124 -2.23 18.35 28.00
CA GLN A 124 -2.22 17.83 29.38
C GLN A 124 -0.82 17.38 29.83
N LEU A 125 0.01 16.88 28.92
CA LEU A 125 1.40 16.52 29.25
C LEU A 125 2.24 17.75 29.67
N LYS A 126 1.88 18.97 29.25
CA LYS A 126 2.58 20.21 29.60
C LYS A 126 2.14 20.82 30.93
N GLU A 127 1.05 20.33 31.51
CA GLU A 127 0.49 20.88 32.72
C GLU A 127 1.28 20.44 33.98
N GLU A 128 1.09 21.19 35.06
CA GLU A 128 1.88 21.02 36.28
C GLU A 128 1.73 19.63 36.95
N HIS A 129 0.55 19.04 36.83
CA HIS A 129 0.27 17.69 37.37
C HIS A 129 0.94 16.55 36.59
N SER A 130 1.50 16.81 35.40
CA SER A 130 2.20 15.81 34.57
C SER A 130 3.69 15.71 34.85
N LYS A 131 4.21 16.39 35.87
CA LYS A 131 5.66 16.41 36.20
C LYS A 131 6.25 14.99 36.35
N GLN A 132 5.54 14.08 37.01
CA GLN A 132 5.99 12.71 37.19
C GLN A 132 6.06 11.95 35.86
N THR A 133 5.09 12.15 34.99
CA THR A 133 5.08 11.56 33.66
C THR A 133 6.21 12.09 32.80
N ILE A 134 6.50 13.39 32.88
CA ILE A 134 7.64 13.99 32.16
C ILE A 134 8.96 13.42 32.66
N LEU A 135 9.13 13.26 33.98
CA LEU A 135 10.33 12.64 34.56
C LEU A 135 10.49 11.19 34.10
N TYR A 136 9.41 10.42 34.10
CA TYR A 136 9.40 9.05 33.58
C TYR A 136 9.80 8.96 32.09
N LEU A 137 9.29 9.85 31.24
CA LEU A 137 9.66 9.90 29.84
C LEU A 137 11.14 10.26 29.64
N LYS A 138 11.66 11.21 30.42
CA LYS A 138 13.07 11.59 30.39
C LYS A 138 13.98 10.45 30.84
N ASP A 139 13.62 9.73 31.90
CA ASP A 139 14.36 8.57 32.39
C ASP A 139 14.43 7.45 31.33
N ARG A 140 13.41 7.35 30.49
CA ARG A 140 13.36 6.46 29.33
C ARG A 140 14.08 7.00 28.10
N GLY A 141 14.78 8.12 28.17
CA GLY A 141 15.52 8.73 27.07
C GLY A 141 14.63 9.42 26.02
N ILE A 142 13.37 9.66 26.33
CA ILE A 142 12.45 10.36 25.42
C ILE A 142 12.61 11.86 25.61
N SER A 143 13.17 12.55 24.60
CA SER A 143 13.30 14.00 24.60
C SER A 143 11.95 14.70 24.34
N GLY A 144 11.89 15.99 24.69
CA GLY A 144 10.71 16.80 24.37
C GLY A 144 10.43 16.90 22.85
N GLU A 145 11.49 16.87 22.03
CA GLU A 145 11.37 16.85 20.56
C GLU A 145 10.78 15.51 20.07
N THR A 146 11.26 14.40 20.65
CA THR A 146 10.71 13.06 20.36
C THR A 146 9.24 12.99 20.78
N ALA A 147 8.90 13.47 21.97
CA ALA A 147 7.51 13.50 22.44
C ALA A 147 6.61 14.33 21.52
N LYS A 148 7.09 15.46 21.03
CA LYS A 148 6.38 16.30 20.06
C LYS A 148 6.22 15.63 18.71
N PHE A 149 7.28 15.00 18.19
CA PHE A 149 7.26 14.34 16.89
C PHE A 149 6.25 13.20 16.85
N PHE A 150 6.20 12.37 17.91
CA PHE A 150 5.25 11.26 18.03
C PHE A 150 3.90 11.66 18.65
N ASN A 151 3.70 12.94 18.92
CA ASN A 151 2.47 13.49 19.52
C ASN A 151 2.08 12.75 20.82
N LEU A 152 3.09 12.45 21.66
CA LEU A 152 2.87 11.76 22.92
C LEU A 152 2.05 12.64 23.88
N GLY A 153 1.03 12.04 24.47
CA GLY A 153 0.12 12.72 25.37
C GLY A 153 0.00 12.05 26.74
N TYR A 154 -0.66 12.72 27.67
CA TYR A 154 -0.98 12.22 29.00
C TYR A 154 -2.48 12.32 29.24
N SER A 155 -3.09 11.26 29.75
CA SER A 155 -4.48 11.25 30.15
C SER A 155 -4.58 11.25 31.68
N ASN A 156 -5.18 12.28 32.24
CA ASN A 156 -5.47 12.32 33.67
C ASN A 156 -6.80 11.60 33.97
N ALA A 157 -6.70 10.37 34.45
CA ALA A 157 -7.89 9.56 34.78
C ALA A 157 -8.77 10.13 35.90
N ARG A 158 -8.31 11.19 36.62
CA ARG A 158 -9.03 11.80 37.75
C ARG A 158 -9.93 12.96 37.35
N ASN A 159 -9.90 13.39 36.09
CA ASN A 159 -10.79 14.45 35.57
C ASN A 159 -11.31 14.02 34.20
N PRO A 160 -12.37 13.18 34.14
CA PRO A 160 -13.13 13.02 32.92
C PRO A 160 -13.93 14.31 32.71
N SER A 161 -13.49 15.16 31.81
CA SER A 161 -14.24 16.30 31.30
C SER A 161 -15.30 15.83 30.29
#